data_d99bae273adad45ce63e3528e14281e8
#
_entry.id   d99bae273adad45ce63e3528e14281e8
#
_cell.length_a   1.000
_cell.length_b   1.000
_cell.length_c   1.000
_cell.angle_alpha   90.00
_cell.angle_beta   90.00
_cell.angle_gamma   90.00
#
_symmetry.space_group_name_H-M   'P 1'
#
loop_
_entity.id
_entity.type
_entity.pdbx_description
1 polymer ?
#
loop_
_entity_poly.entity_id
_entity_poly.type
_entity_poly.pdbx_seq_one_letter_code
_entity_poly.pdbx_strand_id
1 'polypeptide(L)'
;MGIHIHQISIKTSIEQFMDYICSDYNQHNMTLLKKGDKAPAFRGITQEGKPLSLEDFSGRKLILYFYPKDNTPGCTAEACDLNNNYDVWLQRGYDVVGVSPDSTASHLKFIAKYGLRFNLISDPEHLIMDQYGTWGEKKLYGKPYMGVLRTTFLIDEKGIIEEVFTRVDTKNHTIQIEETLNL
;
A
#
# COMPACT_ATOMS: atom_id res chain seq x y z
N MET A 1 5.44 54.85 -37.46
CA MET A 1 5.08 54.57 -36.07
C MET A 1 4.41 53.20 -36.05
N GLY A 2 5.15 52.16 -35.72
CA GLY A 2 4.62 50.79 -35.64
C GLY A 2 4.32 50.45 -34.22
N ILE A 3 3.09 50.09 -33.95
CA ILE A 3 2.63 49.65 -32.61
C ILE A 3 2.87 48.15 -32.50
N HIS A 4 3.86 47.76 -31.67
CA HIS A 4 4.07 46.36 -31.29
C HIS A 4 2.97 45.94 -30.25
N ILE A 5 2.02 45.14 -30.70
CA ILE A 5 1.06 44.51 -29.80
C ILE A 5 1.74 43.28 -29.19
N HIS A 6 2.05 43.32 -27.88
CA HIS A 6 2.44 42.16 -27.10
C HIS A 6 1.27 41.25 -26.98
N GLN A 7 1.29 40.11 -27.66
CA GLN A 7 0.35 39.01 -27.38
C GLN A 7 0.70 38.36 -26.01
N ILE A 8 -0.03 38.73 -24.98
CA ILE A 8 -0.02 37.98 -23.71
C ILE A 8 -0.94 36.78 -23.92
N SER A 9 -0.34 35.61 -24.09
CA SER A 9 -1.08 34.34 -24.14
C SER A 9 -1.68 34.08 -22.75
N ILE A 10 -2.99 34.23 -22.64
CA ILE A 10 -3.74 33.87 -21.45
C ILE A 10 -3.96 32.36 -21.54
N LYS A 11 -3.19 31.57 -20.78
CA LYS A 11 -3.45 30.14 -20.60
C LYS A 11 -4.86 29.98 -20.01
N THR A 12 -5.65 29.09 -20.58
CA THR A 12 -7.00 28.81 -20.09
C THR A 12 -6.93 28.15 -18.71
N SER A 13 -7.98 28.34 -17.89
CA SER A 13 -8.08 27.73 -16.55
C SER A 13 -7.83 26.21 -16.54
N ILE A 14 -8.15 25.54 -17.64
CA ILE A 14 -7.96 24.10 -17.82
C ILE A 14 -6.46 23.77 -18.00
N GLU A 15 -5.73 24.56 -18.78
CA GLU A 15 -4.27 24.37 -18.97
C GLU A 15 -3.50 24.63 -17.67
N GLN A 16 -3.87 25.67 -16.91
CA GLN A 16 -3.30 25.90 -15.58
C GLN A 16 -3.62 24.79 -14.60
N PHE A 17 -4.83 24.22 -14.64
CA PHE A 17 -5.23 23.11 -13.80
C PHE A 17 -4.52 21.80 -14.19
N MET A 18 -4.33 21.57 -15.50
CA MET A 18 -3.56 20.44 -16.02
C MET A 18 -2.06 20.59 -15.73
N ASP A 19 -1.49 21.78 -15.84
CA ASP A 19 -0.10 22.05 -15.46
C ASP A 19 0.11 21.86 -13.93
N TYR A 20 -0.87 22.23 -13.10
CA TYR A 20 -0.86 22.01 -11.66
C TYR A 20 -0.91 20.53 -11.34
N ILE A 21 -1.81 19.76 -11.96
CA ILE A 21 -1.88 18.31 -11.79
C ILE A 21 -0.61 17.61 -12.32
N CYS A 22 -0.11 18.01 -13.51
CA CYS A 22 1.14 17.47 -14.06
C CYS A 22 2.38 17.84 -13.22
N SER A 23 2.40 19.03 -12.60
CA SER A 23 3.51 19.45 -11.71
C SER A 23 3.52 18.61 -10.43
N ASP A 24 2.35 18.36 -9.82
CA ASP A 24 2.26 17.50 -8.64
C ASP A 24 2.53 16.02 -8.98
N TYR A 25 2.16 15.57 -10.19
CA TYR A 25 2.43 14.20 -10.64
C TYR A 25 3.92 13.93 -10.97
N ASN A 26 4.67 14.95 -11.43
CA ASN A 26 6.09 14.82 -11.78
C ASN A 26 7.07 15.10 -10.62
N GLN A 27 6.61 15.50 -9.43
CA GLN A 27 7.46 15.69 -8.25
C GLN A 27 7.46 14.50 -7.30
N HIS A 28 6.87 13.36 -7.66
CA HIS A 28 7.14 12.13 -6.92
C HIS A 28 8.49 11.53 -7.33
N ASN A 29 9.57 12.20 -6.90
CA ASN A 29 10.72 11.45 -6.43
C ASN A 29 10.13 10.40 -5.47
N MET A 30 10.27 9.11 -5.81
CA MET A 30 9.88 8.01 -4.93
C MET A 30 10.68 8.14 -3.63
N THR A 31 10.20 9.01 -2.75
CA THR A 31 10.74 9.12 -1.40
C THR A 31 10.25 7.88 -0.70
N LEU A 32 11.17 6.96 -0.40
CA LEU A 32 10.85 5.76 0.34
C LEU A 32 10.18 6.17 1.66
N LEU A 33 8.92 5.82 1.84
CA LEU A 33 8.17 6.10 3.06
C LEU A 33 8.90 5.51 4.27
N LYS A 34 8.94 6.25 5.34
CA LYS A 34 9.66 5.90 6.56
C LYS A 34 8.84 6.20 7.82
N LYS A 35 9.29 5.68 8.91
CA LYS A 35 8.76 6.02 10.24
C LYS A 35 8.64 7.53 10.44
N GLY A 36 7.49 7.97 10.91
CA GLY A 36 7.13 9.36 11.15
C GLY A 36 6.47 10.07 9.97
N ASP A 37 6.50 9.49 8.77
CA ASP A 37 5.81 10.06 7.62
C ASP A 37 4.29 9.83 7.74
N LYS A 38 3.50 10.72 7.16
CA LYS A 38 2.06 10.51 7.02
C LYS A 38 1.82 9.42 5.97
N ALA A 39 1.05 8.40 6.31
CA ALA A 39 0.67 7.36 5.37
C ALA A 39 -0.15 7.96 4.21
N PRO A 40 0.17 7.64 2.94
CA PRO A 40 -0.63 8.06 1.81
C PRO A 40 -2.08 7.59 1.96
N ALA A 41 -3.03 8.48 1.66
CA ALA A 41 -4.42 8.10 1.60
C ALA A 41 -4.63 7.12 0.45
N PHE A 42 -5.18 5.95 0.76
CA PHE A 42 -5.54 4.97 -0.27
C PHE A 42 -7.05 4.76 -0.31
N ARG A 43 -7.52 4.33 -1.46
CA ARG A 43 -8.87 3.80 -1.65
C ARG A 43 -8.79 2.62 -2.61
N GLY A 44 -9.22 1.45 -2.16
CA GLY A 44 -9.20 0.22 -2.93
C GLY A 44 -10.51 -0.55 -2.86
N ILE A 45 -10.56 -1.68 -3.57
CA ILE A 45 -11.72 -2.58 -3.58
C ILE A 45 -11.34 -3.88 -2.89
N THR A 46 -12.11 -4.25 -1.88
CA THR A 46 -11.90 -5.51 -1.14
C THR A 46 -12.30 -6.73 -1.99
N GLN A 47 -11.95 -7.92 -1.50
CA GLN A 47 -12.37 -9.20 -2.06
C GLN A 47 -13.89 -9.32 -2.28
N GLU A 48 -14.69 -8.63 -1.48
CA GLU A 48 -16.16 -8.63 -1.58
C GLU A 48 -16.70 -7.58 -2.57
N GLY A 49 -15.82 -6.82 -3.26
CA GLY A 49 -16.20 -5.74 -4.15
C GLY A 49 -16.62 -4.46 -3.43
N LYS A 50 -16.33 -4.33 -2.13
CA LYS A 50 -16.66 -3.14 -1.34
C LYS A 50 -15.48 -2.17 -1.32
N PRO A 51 -15.72 -0.85 -1.31
CA PRO A 51 -14.64 0.12 -1.13
C PRO A 51 -14.07 0.02 0.29
N LEU A 52 -12.76 0.21 0.41
CA LEU A 52 -12.04 0.33 1.68
C LEU A 52 -10.94 1.38 1.52
N SER A 53 -10.79 2.25 2.50
CA SER A 53 -9.85 3.37 2.49
C SER A 53 -9.06 3.45 3.80
N LEU A 54 -7.98 4.23 3.83
CA LEU A 54 -7.24 4.50 5.05
C LEU A 54 -8.12 5.19 6.11
N GLU A 55 -9.08 6.02 5.69
CA GLU A 55 -9.99 6.75 6.59
C GLU A 55 -10.89 5.81 7.41
N ASP A 56 -11.20 4.61 6.90
CA ASP A 56 -12.01 3.61 7.61
C ASP A 56 -11.29 3.06 8.85
N PHE A 57 -9.99 3.32 8.99
CA PHE A 57 -9.17 2.94 10.14
C PHE A 57 -8.87 4.13 11.08
N SER A 58 -9.50 5.28 10.87
CA SER A 58 -9.29 6.44 11.75
C SER A 58 -9.60 6.08 13.22
N GLY A 59 -8.66 6.39 14.13
CA GLY A 59 -8.74 6.01 15.54
C GLY A 59 -8.39 4.55 15.84
N ARG A 60 -7.92 3.79 14.86
CA ARG A 60 -7.37 2.43 15.00
C ARG A 60 -6.02 2.35 14.32
N LYS A 61 -5.18 1.44 14.79
CA LYS A 61 -3.91 1.13 14.13
C LYS A 61 -4.12 0.15 12.97
N LEU A 62 -3.21 0.17 12.01
CA LEU A 62 -3.30 -0.68 10.82
C LEU A 62 -1.95 -1.34 10.52
N ILE A 63 -1.98 -2.66 10.33
CA ILE A 63 -0.93 -3.42 9.67
C ILE A 63 -1.30 -3.51 8.19
N LEU A 64 -0.65 -2.70 7.34
CA LEU A 64 -0.86 -2.68 5.89
C LEU A 64 0.30 -3.40 5.21
N TYR A 65 0.07 -4.60 4.66
CA TYR A 65 1.13 -5.38 4.03
C TYR A 65 0.90 -5.56 2.53
N PHE A 66 1.98 -5.42 1.77
CA PHE A 66 2.03 -5.55 0.32
C PHE A 66 2.73 -6.86 -0.06
N TYR A 67 2.06 -7.69 -0.84
CA TYR A 67 2.58 -9.00 -1.22
C TYR A 67 2.37 -9.31 -2.71
N PRO A 68 3.29 -10.12 -3.33
CA PRO A 68 3.33 -10.30 -4.78
C PRO A 68 2.15 -11.06 -5.37
N LYS A 69 1.67 -12.13 -4.71
CA LYS A 69 0.68 -13.02 -5.34
C LYS A 69 0.03 -13.98 -4.36
N ASP A 70 -1.28 -14.14 -4.45
CA ASP A 70 -2.07 -15.13 -3.73
C ASP A 70 -1.54 -16.56 -3.95
N ASN A 71 -1.72 -17.41 -2.96
CA ASN A 71 -1.41 -18.84 -3.00
C ASN A 71 0.07 -19.18 -3.32
N THR A 72 1.01 -18.24 -3.24
CA THR A 72 2.44 -18.55 -3.26
C THR A 72 2.94 -18.87 -1.86
N PRO A 73 3.99 -19.71 -1.70
CA PRO A 73 4.42 -20.19 -0.38
C PRO A 73 4.71 -19.09 0.63
N GLY A 74 5.48 -18.06 0.24
CA GLY A 74 5.83 -16.96 1.14
C GLY A 74 4.64 -16.07 1.49
N CYS A 75 3.78 -15.74 0.50
CA CYS A 75 2.60 -14.90 0.76
C CYS A 75 1.56 -15.64 1.62
N THR A 76 1.43 -16.96 1.42
CA THR A 76 0.57 -17.79 2.24
C THR A 76 1.08 -17.87 3.68
N ALA A 77 2.39 -18.05 3.87
CA ALA A 77 3.00 -18.09 5.19
C ALA A 77 2.75 -16.78 5.96
N GLU A 78 2.99 -15.63 5.33
CA GLU A 78 2.78 -14.31 5.92
C GLU A 78 1.30 -14.07 6.28
N ALA A 79 0.39 -14.34 5.34
CA ALA A 79 -1.04 -14.18 5.59
C ALA A 79 -1.54 -15.10 6.73
N CYS A 80 -1.08 -16.36 6.78
CA CYS A 80 -1.44 -17.29 7.83
C CYS A 80 -0.85 -16.88 9.19
N ASP A 81 0.40 -16.39 9.23
CA ASP A 81 1.02 -15.93 10.48
C ASP A 81 0.24 -14.75 11.08
N LEU A 82 -0.05 -13.72 10.26
CA LEU A 82 -0.87 -12.59 10.69
C LEU A 82 -2.30 -13.02 11.10
N ASN A 83 -2.90 -13.96 10.39
CA ASN A 83 -4.24 -14.47 10.67
C ASN A 83 -4.31 -15.29 11.96
N ASN A 84 -3.32 -16.12 12.24
CA ASN A 84 -3.25 -16.92 13.46
C ASN A 84 -3.16 -16.03 14.70
N ASN A 85 -2.58 -14.84 14.56
CA ASN A 85 -2.42 -13.86 15.63
C ASN A 85 -3.42 -12.68 15.53
N TYR A 86 -4.45 -12.79 14.67
CA TYR A 86 -5.35 -11.66 14.38
C TYR A 86 -6.09 -11.15 15.61
N ASP A 87 -6.54 -12.03 16.52
CA ASP A 87 -7.21 -11.62 17.77
C ASP A 87 -6.27 -10.84 18.69
N VAL A 88 -4.99 -11.19 18.71
CA VAL A 88 -3.95 -10.46 19.45
C VAL A 88 -3.74 -9.08 18.85
N TRP A 89 -3.71 -8.98 17.51
CA TRP A 89 -3.60 -7.69 16.82
C TRP A 89 -4.79 -6.79 17.12
N LEU A 90 -6.01 -7.31 17.06
CA LEU A 90 -7.22 -6.55 17.40
C LEU A 90 -7.21 -6.07 18.85
N GLN A 91 -6.77 -6.89 19.82
CA GLN A 91 -6.63 -6.49 21.23
C GLN A 91 -5.61 -5.38 21.43
N ARG A 92 -4.57 -5.30 20.58
CA ARG A 92 -3.56 -4.25 20.57
C ARG A 92 -3.98 -3.02 19.75
N GLY A 93 -5.20 -3.02 19.24
CA GLY A 93 -5.78 -1.93 18.45
C GLY A 93 -5.39 -1.93 16.96
N TYR A 94 -4.68 -2.94 16.48
CA TYR A 94 -4.34 -3.09 15.06
C TYR A 94 -5.42 -3.88 14.31
N ASP A 95 -5.80 -3.35 13.16
CA ASP A 95 -6.44 -4.14 12.11
C ASP A 95 -5.38 -4.59 11.08
N VAL A 96 -5.71 -5.53 10.19
CA VAL A 96 -4.80 -6.05 9.17
C VAL A 96 -5.44 -5.91 7.79
N VAL A 97 -4.68 -5.41 6.82
CA VAL A 97 -5.10 -5.34 5.42
C VAL A 97 -3.95 -5.77 4.52
N GLY A 98 -4.22 -6.69 3.61
CA GLY A 98 -3.26 -7.07 2.56
C GLY A 98 -3.60 -6.39 1.24
N VAL A 99 -2.56 -6.04 0.46
CA VAL A 99 -2.69 -5.45 -0.87
C VAL A 99 -1.87 -6.26 -1.86
N SER A 100 -2.48 -6.72 -2.95
CA SER A 100 -1.78 -7.37 -4.05
C SER A 100 -2.39 -7.00 -5.41
N PRO A 101 -1.68 -7.26 -6.54
CA PRO A 101 -2.24 -7.04 -7.87
C PRO A 101 -3.27 -8.10 -8.28
N ASP A 102 -3.51 -9.11 -7.44
CA ASP A 102 -4.48 -10.16 -7.75
C ASP A 102 -5.92 -9.60 -7.78
N SER A 103 -6.79 -10.27 -8.53
CA SER A 103 -8.19 -9.90 -8.64
C SER A 103 -8.99 -10.22 -7.36
N THR A 104 -10.11 -9.54 -7.16
CA THR A 104 -11.05 -9.83 -6.07
C THR A 104 -11.48 -11.30 -6.03
N ALA A 105 -11.66 -11.92 -7.20
CA ALA A 105 -11.99 -13.35 -7.33
C ALA A 105 -10.86 -14.27 -6.85
N SER A 106 -9.60 -13.87 -7.05
CA SER A 106 -8.42 -14.58 -6.50
C SER A 106 -8.39 -14.46 -4.98
N HIS A 107 -8.57 -13.25 -4.46
CA HIS A 107 -8.62 -12.98 -3.02
C HIS A 107 -9.72 -13.78 -2.30
N LEU A 108 -10.92 -13.85 -2.87
CA LEU A 108 -12.00 -14.69 -2.31
C LEU A 108 -11.60 -16.16 -2.16
N LYS A 109 -10.92 -16.72 -3.16
CA LYS A 109 -10.42 -18.11 -3.11
C LYS A 109 -9.30 -18.27 -2.08
N PHE A 110 -8.41 -17.28 -2.00
CA PHE A 110 -7.30 -17.28 -1.05
C PHE A 110 -7.83 -17.21 0.39
N ILE A 111 -8.73 -16.27 0.68
CA ILE A 111 -9.40 -16.14 1.97
C ILE A 111 -10.13 -17.43 2.36
N ALA A 112 -10.98 -17.96 1.46
CA ALA A 112 -11.74 -19.17 1.73
C ALA A 112 -10.85 -20.39 2.00
N LYS A 113 -9.73 -20.50 1.28
CA LYS A 113 -8.80 -21.64 1.40
C LYS A 113 -8.05 -21.65 2.74
N TYR A 114 -7.68 -20.48 3.25
CA TYR A 114 -6.84 -20.37 4.45
C TYR A 114 -7.58 -19.79 5.66
N GLY A 115 -8.87 -19.49 5.52
CA GLY A 115 -9.69 -18.96 6.61
C GLY A 115 -9.23 -17.57 7.08
N LEU A 116 -8.76 -16.71 6.16
CA LEU A 116 -8.30 -15.37 6.52
C LEU A 116 -9.47 -14.51 7.00
N ARG A 117 -9.29 -13.78 8.09
CA ARG A 117 -10.34 -13.01 8.77
C ARG A 117 -10.26 -11.51 8.52
N PHE A 118 -9.28 -11.05 7.78
CA PHE A 118 -9.05 -9.65 7.43
C PHE A 118 -9.23 -9.40 5.93
N ASN A 119 -9.33 -8.14 5.55
CA ASN A 119 -9.57 -7.75 4.16
C ASN A 119 -8.30 -7.81 3.29
N LEU A 120 -8.51 -8.18 2.03
CA LEU A 120 -7.51 -8.07 0.98
C LEU A 120 -8.01 -7.06 -0.07
N ILE A 121 -7.14 -6.14 -0.48
CA ILE A 121 -7.41 -5.14 -1.52
C ILE A 121 -6.79 -5.60 -2.84
N SER A 122 -7.61 -5.60 -3.88
CA SER A 122 -7.18 -5.81 -5.26
C SER A 122 -6.67 -4.51 -5.86
N ASP A 123 -5.39 -4.48 -6.26
CA ASP A 123 -4.73 -3.30 -6.86
C ASP A 123 -4.01 -3.69 -8.18
N PRO A 124 -4.77 -4.16 -9.21
CA PRO A 124 -4.19 -4.64 -10.47
C PRO A 124 -3.51 -3.53 -11.29
N GLU A 125 -3.90 -2.28 -11.09
CA GLU A 125 -3.32 -1.11 -11.73
C GLU A 125 -2.16 -0.49 -10.92
N HIS A 126 -1.79 -1.10 -9.79
CA HIS A 126 -0.70 -0.69 -8.90
C HIS A 126 -0.84 0.73 -8.29
N LEU A 127 -2.03 1.30 -8.27
CA LEU A 127 -2.26 2.68 -7.82
C LEU A 127 -1.90 2.88 -6.34
N ILE A 128 -2.27 1.95 -5.48
CA ILE A 128 -1.94 1.98 -4.05
C ILE A 128 -0.45 1.63 -3.87
N MET A 129 0.03 0.63 -4.60
CA MET A 129 1.43 0.21 -4.54
C MET A 129 2.40 1.32 -4.94
N ASP A 130 2.07 2.11 -5.97
CA ASP A 130 2.87 3.25 -6.41
C ASP A 130 2.91 4.35 -5.34
N GLN A 131 1.76 4.66 -4.71
CA GLN A 131 1.69 5.64 -3.62
C GLN A 131 2.55 5.24 -2.42
N TYR A 132 2.64 3.94 -2.12
CA TYR A 132 3.43 3.40 -1.01
C TYR A 132 4.87 3.02 -1.41
N GLY A 133 5.26 3.22 -2.68
CA GLY A 133 6.60 2.86 -3.18
C GLY A 133 6.86 1.35 -3.16
N THR A 134 5.81 0.53 -3.23
CA THR A 134 5.91 -0.94 -3.16
C THR A 134 5.84 -1.63 -4.52
N TRP A 135 5.73 -0.88 -5.62
CA TRP A 135 5.89 -1.37 -6.99
C TRP A 135 7.22 -0.88 -7.55
N GLY A 136 8.10 -1.77 -7.94
CA GLY A 136 9.45 -1.37 -8.35
C GLY A 136 10.23 -2.47 -9.04
N GLU A 137 11.44 -2.10 -9.48
CA GLU A 137 12.36 -3.02 -10.13
C GLU A 137 12.89 -4.09 -9.16
N LYS A 138 12.80 -5.33 -9.58
CA LYS A 138 13.37 -6.51 -8.91
C LYS A 138 14.28 -7.26 -9.88
N LYS A 139 15.12 -8.14 -9.36
CA LYS A 139 15.99 -9.00 -10.18
C LYS A 139 15.64 -10.47 -9.94
N LEU A 140 15.45 -11.21 -11.03
CA LEU A 140 15.30 -12.66 -11.01
C LEU A 140 16.33 -13.26 -11.96
N TYR A 141 17.23 -14.09 -11.44
CA TYR A 141 18.36 -14.65 -12.18
C TYR A 141 19.17 -13.58 -12.95
N GLY A 142 19.37 -12.41 -12.30
CA GLY A 142 20.12 -11.29 -12.88
C GLY A 142 19.33 -10.43 -13.89
N LYS A 143 18.12 -10.81 -14.28
CA LYS A 143 17.28 -10.03 -15.20
C LYS A 143 16.34 -9.11 -14.40
N PRO A 144 16.29 -7.81 -14.74
CA PRO A 144 15.37 -6.88 -14.10
C PRO A 144 13.92 -7.13 -14.57
N TYR A 145 12.97 -6.95 -13.65
CA TYR A 145 11.54 -6.95 -13.93
C TYR A 145 10.82 -6.08 -12.90
N MET A 146 9.66 -5.53 -13.26
CA MET A 146 8.80 -4.80 -12.34
C MET A 146 7.95 -5.75 -11.51
N GLY A 147 7.80 -5.47 -10.22
CA GLY A 147 7.00 -6.32 -9.33
C GLY A 147 6.85 -5.74 -7.94
N VAL A 148 5.98 -6.37 -7.15
CA VAL A 148 5.71 -5.94 -5.78
C VAL A 148 6.95 -6.14 -4.91
N LEU A 149 7.40 -5.06 -4.30
CA LEU A 149 8.38 -5.05 -3.21
C LEU A 149 7.61 -5.38 -1.93
N ARG A 150 7.82 -6.59 -1.40
CA ARG A 150 7.17 -7.02 -0.16
C ARG A 150 7.51 -6.05 0.96
N THR A 151 6.51 -5.38 1.48
CA THR A 151 6.69 -4.35 2.51
C THR A 151 5.49 -4.37 3.44
N THR A 152 5.72 -4.18 4.73
CA THR A 152 4.64 -3.98 5.71
C THR A 152 4.83 -2.63 6.38
N PHE A 153 3.75 -1.87 6.45
CA PHE A 153 3.67 -0.60 7.17
C PHE A 153 2.81 -0.78 8.41
N LEU A 154 3.31 -0.35 9.56
CA LEU A 154 2.51 -0.14 10.75
C LEU A 154 2.08 1.32 10.79
N ILE A 155 0.80 1.57 10.88
CA ILE A 155 0.20 2.90 10.82
C ILE A 155 -0.56 3.14 12.12
N ASP A 156 -0.34 4.26 12.78
CA ASP A 156 -1.00 4.63 14.03
C ASP A 156 -2.43 5.15 13.82
N GLU A 157 -3.14 5.43 14.90
CA GLU A 157 -4.52 5.92 14.93
C GLU A 157 -4.71 7.28 14.26
N LYS A 158 -3.61 8.01 14.01
CA LYS A 158 -3.59 9.32 13.35
C LYS A 158 -3.19 9.23 11.88
N GLY A 159 -2.90 8.01 11.38
CA GLY A 159 -2.43 7.79 10.03
C GLY A 159 -0.94 8.10 9.84
N ILE A 160 -0.13 8.05 10.91
CA ILE A 160 1.33 8.20 10.85
C ILE A 160 1.98 6.81 10.83
N ILE A 161 3.00 6.64 10.00
CA ILE A 161 3.76 5.39 9.91
C ILE A 161 4.59 5.21 11.18
N GLU A 162 4.28 4.18 11.97
CA GLU A 162 5.02 3.81 13.18
C GLU A 162 6.28 3.01 12.84
N GLU A 163 6.21 2.16 11.79
CA GLU A 163 7.36 1.34 11.37
C GLU A 163 7.16 0.85 9.92
N VAL A 164 8.28 0.51 9.25
CA VAL A 164 8.31 -0.03 7.88
C VAL A 164 9.21 -1.26 7.82
N PHE A 165 8.65 -2.40 7.42
CA PHE A 165 9.39 -3.64 7.19
C PHE A 165 9.57 -3.86 5.69
N THR A 166 10.78 -3.64 5.18
CA THR A 166 11.17 -3.94 3.79
C THR A 166 11.80 -5.32 3.64
N ARG A 167 12.13 -5.97 4.75
CA ARG A 167 12.60 -7.36 4.83
C ARG A 167 11.70 -8.13 5.77
N VAL A 168 10.66 -8.71 5.21
CA VAL A 168 9.61 -9.42 5.96
C VAL A 168 10.03 -10.87 6.18
N ASP A 169 10.06 -11.32 7.43
CA ASP A 169 10.09 -12.74 7.75
C ASP A 169 8.67 -13.31 7.60
N THR A 170 8.39 -13.88 6.45
CA THR A 170 7.05 -14.35 6.09
C THR A 170 6.51 -15.47 6.99
N LYS A 171 7.36 -16.16 7.74
CA LYS A 171 6.95 -17.26 8.62
C LYS A 171 6.74 -16.84 10.07
N ASN A 172 7.40 -15.74 10.48
CA ASN A 172 7.40 -15.24 11.84
C ASN A 172 7.18 -13.72 11.86
N HIS A 173 6.31 -13.22 10.97
CA HIS A 173 6.13 -11.77 10.82
C HIS A 173 5.53 -11.13 12.07
N THR A 174 4.62 -11.83 12.75
CA THR A 174 4.08 -11.41 14.04
C THR A 174 5.18 -11.20 15.07
N ILE A 175 6.08 -12.17 15.25
CA ILE A 175 7.20 -12.06 16.19
C ILE A 175 8.12 -10.89 15.78
N GLN A 176 8.43 -10.77 14.48
CA GLN A 176 9.24 -9.67 13.96
C GLN A 176 8.65 -8.30 14.30
N ILE A 177 7.33 -8.13 14.18
CA ILE A 177 6.64 -6.90 14.55
C ILE A 177 6.69 -6.67 16.07
N GLU A 178 6.39 -7.70 16.87
CA GLU A 178 6.39 -7.64 18.34
C GLU A 178 7.76 -7.23 18.89
N GLU A 179 8.84 -7.86 18.42
CA GLU A 179 10.21 -7.52 18.81
C GLU A 179 10.57 -6.07 18.46
N THR A 180 10.16 -5.60 17.28
CA THR A 180 10.44 -4.21 16.83
C THR A 180 9.70 -3.18 17.67
N LEU A 181 8.47 -3.47 18.09
CA LEU A 181 7.65 -2.59 18.92
C LEU A 181 7.88 -2.76 20.42
N ASN A 182 8.69 -3.73 20.85
CA ASN A 182 8.91 -4.12 22.25
C ASN A 182 7.61 -4.49 22.97
N LEU A 183 6.76 -5.29 22.32
CA LEU A 183 5.45 -5.73 22.81
C LEU A 183 5.50 -7.08 23.52
#